data_dd49b64b64bbd6ec8664748260d301a7
#
_entry.id   dd49b64b64bbd6ec8664748260d301a7
#
_cell.length_a   1.000
_cell.length_b   1.000
_cell.length_c   1.000
_cell.angle_alpha   90.00
_cell.angle_beta   90.00
_cell.angle_gamma   90.00
#
_symmetry.space_group_name_H-M   'P 1'
#
loop_
_entity.id
_entity.type
_entity.pdbx_description
1 polymer ?
#
loop_
_entity_poly.entity_id
_entity_poly.type
_entity_poly.pdbx_seq_one_letter_code
_entity_poly.pdbx_strand_id
1 'polypeptide(L)'
;MDGDVSPQLARSVQAQINLVKQIGREFGLLTEDDAQAALGQVNATDLPDFGVRYRGETLYPGFLFEPSPCGEVPMSVRPLLKDLKEIASEYGWSGQSTVFWMTSPTTYFADDGRPVDHLDEPARVIAAFTDAAGSRM
;
A
#
# COMPACT_ATOMS: atom_id res chain seq x y z
N MET A 1 -22.97 7.71 -24.30
CA MET A 1 -22.56 7.29 -24.01
C MET A 1 -21.95 7.05 -23.50
N ASP A 2 -21.96 7.16 -23.38
CA ASP A 2 -21.54 6.88 -22.94
C ASP A 2 -20.79 6.02 -22.59
N GLY A 3 -20.82 5.55 -22.24
CA GLY A 3 -19.96 4.43 -21.95
C GLY A 3 -18.71 4.28 -22.78
N ASP A 4 -18.27 5.34 -23.28
CA ASP A 4 -17.14 5.36 -24.20
C ASP A 4 -15.80 5.43 -23.46
N VAL A 5 -15.53 4.37 -22.68
CA VAL A 5 -14.21 4.20 -22.06
C VAL A 5 -13.31 3.60 -23.12
N SER A 6 -12.13 4.21 -23.36
CA SER A 6 -11.20 3.66 -24.32
C SER A 6 -10.74 2.27 -23.88
N PRO A 7 -10.40 1.37 -24.83
CA PRO A 7 -9.90 0.04 -24.45
C PRO A 7 -8.69 0.09 -23.54
N GLN A 8 -7.83 1.09 -23.72
CA GLN A 8 -6.65 1.26 -22.86
C GLN A 8 -7.04 1.63 -21.44
N LEU A 9 -7.99 2.53 -21.28
CA LEU A 9 -8.47 2.91 -19.95
C LEU A 9 -9.17 1.73 -19.28
N ALA A 10 -9.97 0.97 -20.04
CA ALA A 10 -10.65 -0.20 -19.49
C ALA A 10 -9.66 -1.24 -18.99
N ARG A 11 -8.58 -1.48 -19.73
CA ARG A 11 -7.53 -2.42 -19.32
C ARG A 11 -6.82 -1.92 -18.08
N SER A 12 -6.55 -0.62 -18.00
CA SER A 12 -5.88 -0.02 -16.86
C SER A 12 -6.72 -0.14 -15.60
N VAL A 13 -8.01 0.13 -15.69
CA VAL A 13 -8.95 -0.04 -14.59
C VAL A 13 -9.02 -1.50 -14.16
N GLN A 14 -9.12 -2.42 -15.13
CA GLN A 14 -9.19 -3.84 -14.83
C GLN A 14 -7.89 -4.33 -14.15
N ALA A 15 -6.75 -3.83 -14.60
CA ALA A 15 -5.47 -4.18 -13.98
C ALA A 15 -5.41 -3.74 -12.53
N GLN A 16 -5.91 -2.55 -12.22
CA GLN A 16 -5.96 -2.07 -10.84
C GLN A 16 -6.91 -2.91 -9.99
N ILE A 17 -8.06 -3.28 -10.53
CA ILE A 17 -9.01 -4.14 -9.82
C ILE A 17 -8.36 -5.49 -9.52
N ASN A 18 -7.69 -6.08 -10.50
CA ASN A 18 -7.02 -7.36 -10.32
C ASN A 18 -5.93 -7.28 -9.25
N LEU A 19 -5.18 -6.19 -9.24
CA LEU A 19 -4.12 -5.98 -8.25
C LEU A 19 -4.69 -5.86 -6.85
N VAL A 20 -5.78 -5.10 -6.69
CA VAL A 20 -6.45 -4.96 -5.39
C VAL A 20 -6.97 -6.31 -4.91
N LYS A 21 -7.56 -7.11 -5.81
CA LYS A 21 -8.04 -8.45 -5.47
C LYS A 21 -6.89 -9.36 -5.04
N GLN A 22 -5.76 -9.27 -5.72
CA GLN A 22 -4.59 -10.05 -5.36
C GLN A 22 -4.06 -9.68 -3.99
N ILE A 23 -3.99 -8.38 -3.69
CA ILE A 23 -3.58 -7.88 -2.37
C ILE A 23 -4.51 -8.44 -1.30
N GLY A 24 -5.82 -8.43 -1.57
CA GLY A 24 -6.79 -8.98 -0.64
C GLY A 24 -6.59 -10.46 -0.37
N ARG A 25 -6.23 -11.23 -1.39
CA ARG A 25 -5.99 -12.66 -1.22
C ARG A 25 -4.70 -12.97 -0.47
N GLU A 26 -3.66 -12.16 -0.69
CA GLU A 26 -2.35 -12.40 -0.07
C GLU A 26 -2.25 -11.83 1.34
N PHE A 27 -2.77 -10.62 1.55
CA PHE A 27 -2.53 -9.87 2.78
C PHE A 27 -3.80 -9.52 3.53
N GLY A 28 -4.95 -9.69 2.90
CA GLY A 28 -6.20 -9.18 3.44
C GLY A 28 -6.36 -7.69 3.21
N LEU A 29 -7.60 -7.25 3.17
CA LEU A 29 -7.95 -5.84 3.06
C LEU A 29 -8.89 -5.50 4.20
N LEU A 30 -8.58 -4.43 4.90
CA LEU A 30 -9.37 -3.97 6.04
C LEU A 30 -10.18 -2.75 5.63
N THR A 31 -11.45 -2.73 6.01
CA THR A 31 -12.24 -1.50 5.89
C THR A 31 -11.70 -0.48 6.88
N GLU A 32 -12.15 0.76 6.74
CA GLU A 32 -11.77 1.81 7.68
C GLU A 32 -12.13 1.40 9.12
N ASP A 33 -13.34 0.87 9.32
CA ASP A 33 -13.79 0.43 10.64
C ASP A 33 -12.93 -0.71 11.17
N ASP A 34 -12.63 -1.70 10.33
CA ASP A 34 -11.80 -2.82 10.73
C ASP A 34 -10.38 -2.39 11.08
N ALA A 35 -9.83 -1.45 10.31
CA ALA A 35 -8.49 -0.92 10.56
C ALA A 35 -8.45 -0.16 11.89
N GLN A 36 -9.45 0.65 12.16
CA GLN A 36 -9.55 1.37 13.43
C GLN A 36 -9.64 0.39 14.60
N ALA A 37 -10.43 -0.66 14.46
CA ALA A 37 -10.56 -1.68 15.50
C ALA A 37 -9.23 -2.40 15.72
N ALA A 38 -8.52 -2.73 14.65
CA ALA A 38 -7.24 -3.42 14.75
C ALA A 38 -6.19 -2.56 15.46
N LEU A 39 -6.24 -1.25 15.26
CA LEU A 39 -5.31 -0.32 15.91
C LEU A 39 -5.75 0.08 17.32
N GLY A 40 -6.95 -0.32 17.74
CA GLY A 40 -7.50 0.12 19.02
C GLY A 40 -7.86 1.59 19.03
N GLN A 41 -8.09 2.17 17.86
CA GLN A 41 -8.38 3.59 17.70
C GLN A 41 -9.86 3.80 17.43
N VAL A 42 -10.36 4.98 17.79
CA VAL A 42 -11.73 5.35 17.50
C VAL A 42 -11.83 6.50 16.50
N ASN A 43 -10.68 7.02 16.06
CA ASN A 43 -10.60 8.13 15.12
C ASN A 43 -9.88 7.73 13.84
N ALA A 44 -10.48 8.07 12.70
CA ALA A 44 -9.90 7.80 11.39
C ALA A 44 -8.59 8.57 11.14
N THR A 45 -8.32 9.60 11.92
CA THR A 45 -7.12 10.44 11.72
C THR A 45 -5.81 9.70 11.92
N ASP A 46 -5.85 8.57 12.63
CA ASP A 46 -4.64 7.80 12.92
C ASP A 46 -4.39 6.68 11.92
N LEU A 47 -5.26 6.54 10.92
CA LEU A 47 -5.07 5.52 9.89
C LEU A 47 -3.96 5.95 8.94
N PRO A 48 -3.19 4.97 8.40
CA PRO A 48 -2.14 5.30 7.43
C PRO A 48 -2.74 5.84 6.15
N ASP A 49 -1.99 6.71 5.47
CA ASP A 49 -2.43 7.33 4.23
C ASP A 49 -2.05 6.46 3.02
N PHE A 50 -2.30 5.16 3.12
CA PHE A 50 -1.95 4.18 2.11
C PHE A 50 -3.14 3.30 1.73
N GLY A 51 -4.35 3.85 1.87
CA GLY A 51 -5.55 3.13 1.47
C GLY A 51 -5.65 3.03 -0.05
N VAL A 52 -6.26 1.95 -0.51
CA VAL A 52 -6.57 1.77 -1.93
C VAL A 52 -8.07 1.92 -2.13
N ARG A 53 -8.44 2.55 -3.23
CA ARG A 53 -9.85 2.75 -3.57
C ARG A 53 -10.36 1.56 -4.36
N TYR A 54 -11.47 1.00 -3.91
CA TYR A 54 -12.10 -0.11 -4.57
C TYR A 54 -13.61 -0.01 -4.39
N ARG A 55 -14.33 0.12 -5.50
CA ARG A 55 -15.80 0.22 -5.52
C ARG A 55 -16.33 1.30 -4.59
N GLY A 56 -15.66 2.45 -4.58
CA GLY A 56 -16.09 3.60 -3.79
C GLY A 56 -15.70 3.56 -2.32
N GLU A 57 -15.01 2.50 -1.89
CA GLU A 57 -14.51 2.37 -0.53
C GLU A 57 -13.00 2.53 -0.49
N THR A 58 -12.49 2.97 0.65
CA THR A 58 -11.06 2.94 0.92
C THR A 58 -10.76 1.70 1.76
N LEU A 59 -9.86 0.86 1.25
CA LEU A 59 -9.47 -0.38 1.93
C LEU A 59 -7.99 -0.31 2.26
N TYR A 60 -7.61 -0.90 3.38
CA TYR A 60 -6.23 -0.86 3.89
C TYR A 60 -5.61 -2.24 3.82
N PRO A 61 -4.55 -2.42 2.99
CA PRO A 61 -3.87 -3.72 2.93
C PRO A 61 -3.34 -4.14 4.29
N GLY A 62 -3.47 -5.42 4.60
CA GLY A 62 -3.07 -5.94 5.90
C GLY A 62 -1.59 -5.79 6.21
N PHE A 63 -0.73 -5.74 5.18
CA PHE A 63 0.71 -5.59 5.39
C PHE A 63 1.12 -4.22 5.92
N LEU A 64 0.22 -3.24 5.92
CA LEU A 64 0.51 -1.91 6.50
C LEU A 64 0.62 -1.97 8.02
N PHE A 65 0.14 -3.03 8.62
CA PHE A 65 0.06 -3.18 10.07
C PHE A 65 0.94 -4.31 10.53
N GLU A 66 1.41 -4.22 11.76
CA GLU A 66 2.16 -5.32 12.39
C GLU A 66 1.55 -5.61 13.75
N PRO A 67 1.60 -6.87 14.21
CA PRO A 67 1.09 -7.19 15.54
C PRO A 67 1.92 -6.46 16.60
N SER A 68 1.29 -6.17 17.75
CA SER A 68 2.02 -5.56 18.84
C SER A 68 3.10 -6.54 19.32
N PRO A 69 4.19 -6.03 19.95
CA PRO A 69 5.28 -6.90 20.42
C PRO A 69 4.82 -8.00 21.35
N CYS A 70 3.70 -7.81 22.03
CA CYS A 70 3.16 -8.82 22.94
C CYS A 70 2.24 -9.81 22.24
N GLY A 71 2.04 -9.66 20.93
CA GLY A 71 1.14 -10.53 20.19
C GLY A 71 -0.33 -10.26 20.42
N GLU A 72 -0.67 -9.22 21.16
CA GLU A 72 -2.05 -8.84 21.44
C GLU A 72 -2.50 -7.72 20.50
N VAL A 73 -3.81 -7.62 20.28
CA VAL A 73 -4.36 -6.43 19.67
C VAL A 73 -4.36 -5.32 20.72
N PRO A 74 -4.16 -4.06 20.33
CA PRO A 74 -4.18 -3.57 18.98
C PRO A 74 -2.88 -3.79 18.22
N MET A 75 -2.99 -3.82 16.90
CA MET A 75 -1.85 -3.79 16.00
C MET A 75 -1.31 -2.37 15.93
N SER A 76 -0.19 -2.19 15.28
CA SER A 76 0.37 -0.86 15.04
C SER A 76 0.70 -0.68 13.57
N VAL A 77 0.71 0.57 13.12
CA VAL A 77 1.14 0.91 11.77
C VAL A 77 2.65 0.72 11.68
N ARG A 78 3.13 0.10 10.60
CA ARG A 78 4.56 -0.12 10.42
C ARG A 78 5.32 1.21 10.37
N PRO A 79 6.38 1.36 11.15
CA PRO A 79 7.11 2.64 11.21
C PRO A 79 7.68 3.10 9.88
N LEU A 80 8.07 2.18 8.99
CA LEU A 80 8.64 2.55 7.70
C LEU A 80 7.66 3.33 6.83
N LEU A 81 6.35 3.19 7.06
CA LEU A 81 5.35 3.90 6.26
C LEU A 81 5.45 5.41 6.42
N LYS A 82 5.89 5.88 7.58
CA LYS A 82 6.12 7.31 7.78
C LYS A 82 7.16 7.84 6.81
N ASP A 83 8.26 7.11 6.65
CA ASP A 83 9.33 7.50 5.74
C ASP A 83 8.87 7.41 4.29
N LEU A 84 8.14 6.35 3.94
CA LEU A 84 7.60 6.21 2.59
C LEU A 84 6.63 7.35 2.26
N LYS A 85 5.81 7.75 3.23
CA LYS A 85 4.87 8.84 3.02
C LYS A 85 5.59 10.16 2.76
N GLU A 86 6.66 10.43 3.49
CA GLU A 86 7.44 11.64 3.30
C GLU A 86 8.04 11.68 1.89
N ILE A 87 8.61 10.57 1.45
CA ILE A 87 9.19 10.46 0.11
C ILE A 87 8.09 10.60 -0.95
N ALA A 88 6.98 9.90 -0.76
CA ALA A 88 5.87 9.96 -1.70
C ALA A 88 5.35 11.40 -1.86
N SER A 89 5.22 12.12 -0.76
CA SER A 89 4.77 13.51 -0.80
C SER A 89 5.75 14.39 -1.54
N GLU A 90 7.04 14.16 -1.35
CA GLU A 90 8.08 14.95 -2.02
C GLU A 90 8.04 14.79 -3.54
N TYR A 91 7.76 13.57 -4.02
CA TYR A 91 7.78 13.27 -5.44
C TYR A 91 6.38 13.19 -6.07
N GLY A 92 5.35 13.52 -5.31
CA GLY A 92 3.99 13.57 -5.85
C GLY A 92 3.31 12.20 -6.02
N TRP A 93 3.74 11.20 -5.28
CA TRP A 93 3.12 9.88 -5.31
C TRP A 93 1.93 9.84 -4.34
N SER A 94 0.85 9.18 -4.76
CA SER A 94 -0.28 8.92 -3.86
C SER A 94 0.03 7.71 -2.98
N GLY A 95 -0.74 7.57 -1.90
CA GLY A 95 -0.64 6.37 -1.06
C GLY A 95 -0.96 5.11 -1.83
N GLN A 96 -1.97 5.17 -2.70
CA GLN A 96 -2.36 4.03 -3.53
C GLN A 96 -1.25 3.62 -4.48
N SER A 97 -0.61 4.58 -5.14
CA SER A 97 0.53 4.30 -6.03
C SER A 97 1.67 3.66 -5.26
N THR A 98 1.93 4.12 -4.05
CA THR A 98 2.97 3.55 -3.19
C THR A 98 2.66 2.10 -2.84
N VAL A 99 1.40 1.80 -2.49
CA VAL A 99 0.98 0.42 -2.21
C VAL A 99 1.19 -0.47 -3.43
N PHE A 100 0.81 0.00 -4.60
CA PHE A 100 1.00 -0.78 -5.83
C PHE A 100 2.48 -1.02 -6.11
N TRP A 101 3.33 -0.04 -5.85
CA TRP A 101 4.78 -0.23 -5.97
C TRP A 101 5.28 -1.30 -5.00
N MET A 102 4.80 -1.29 -3.77
CA MET A 102 5.24 -2.25 -2.75
C MET A 102 4.89 -3.69 -3.12
N THR A 103 3.84 -3.88 -3.89
CA THR A 103 3.39 -5.23 -4.28
C THR A 103 3.86 -5.63 -5.67
N SER A 104 4.68 -4.82 -6.31
CA SER A 104 5.18 -5.09 -7.66
C SER A 104 6.64 -5.53 -7.61
N PRO A 105 7.06 -6.48 -8.45
CA PRO A 105 8.47 -6.88 -8.52
C PRO A 105 9.35 -5.71 -8.91
N THR A 106 10.56 -5.69 -8.36
CA THR A 106 11.53 -4.64 -8.67
C THR A 106 12.93 -5.24 -8.71
N THR A 107 13.78 -4.67 -9.55
CA THR A 107 15.16 -5.11 -9.69
C THR A 107 16.04 -4.75 -8.50
N TYR A 108 15.52 -3.98 -7.55
CA TYR A 108 16.26 -3.66 -6.33
C TYR A 108 16.45 -4.85 -5.41
N PHE A 109 15.66 -5.90 -5.60
CA PHE A 109 15.73 -7.09 -4.78
C PHE A 109 16.04 -8.29 -5.66
N ALA A 110 16.82 -9.22 -5.12
CA ALA A 110 17.19 -10.42 -5.85
C ALA A 110 15.96 -11.19 -6.31
N ASP A 111 16.05 -11.83 -7.46
CA ASP A 111 14.97 -12.64 -8.04
C ASP A 111 13.69 -11.87 -8.28
N ASP A 112 13.83 -10.58 -8.61
CA ASP A 112 12.68 -9.70 -8.87
C ASP A 112 11.70 -9.68 -7.70
N GLY A 113 12.23 -9.69 -6.48
CA GLY A 113 11.42 -9.64 -5.28
C GLY A 113 10.59 -8.37 -5.19
N ARG A 114 9.53 -8.45 -4.41
CA ARG A 114 8.66 -7.31 -4.17
C ARG A 114 9.07 -6.63 -2.87
N PRO A 115 8.95 -5.29 -2.79
CA PRO A 115 9.24 -4.61 -1.52
C PRO A 115 8.46 -5.17 -0.33
N VAL A 116 7.21 -5.60 -0.55
CA VAL A 116 6.38 -6.14 0.51
C VAL A 116 6.94 -7.42 1.13
N ASP A 117 7.78 -8.15 0.39
CA ASP A 117 8.43 -9.36 0.89
C ASP A 117 9.67 -9.05 1.73
N HIS A 118 10.07 -7.78 1.80
CA HIS A 118 11.26 -7.32 2.50
C HIS A 118 10.95 -6.31 3.59
N LEU A 119 9.76 -6.38 4.17
CA LEU A 119 9.35 -5.44 5.22
C LEU A 119 10.16 -5.58 6.51
N ASP A 120 10.86 -6.69 6.67
CA ASP A 120 11.81 -6.89 7.76
C ASP A 120 13.15 -6.17 7.52
N GLU A 121 13.33 -5.59 6.34
CA GLU A 121 14.51 -4.81 5.98
C GLU A 121 14.09 -3.40 5.58
N PRO A 122 13.55 -2.60 6.51
CA PRO A 122 12.95 -1.32 6.15
C PRO A 122 13.91 -0.34 5.47
N ALA A 123 15.18 -0.35 5.84
CA ALA A 123 16.16 0.54 5.21
C ALA A 123 16.32 0.24 3.71
N ARG A 124 16.26 -1.04 3.33
CA ARG A 124 16.35 -1.43 1.91
C ARG A 124 15.10 -0.99 1.15
N VAL A 125 13.94 -1.15 1.74
CA VAL A 125 12.68 -0.73 1.11
C VAL A 125 12.67 0.78 0.93
N ILE A 126 13.08 1.53 1.93
CA ILE A 126 13.15 2.99 1.86
C ILE A 126 14.12 3.45 0.77
N ALA A 127 15.30 2.84 0.70
CA ALA A 127 16.28 3.18 -0.31
C ALA A 127 15.77 2.88 -1.72
N ALA A 128 15.13 1.73 -1.89
CA ALA A 128 14.56 1.34 -3.19
C ALA A 128 13.45 2.31 -3.61
N PHE A 129 12.59 2.70 -2.69
CA PHE A 129 11.50 3.61 -2.98
C PHE A 129 12.01 5.00 -3.32
N THR A 130 13.01 5.48 -2.58
CA THR A 130 13.62 6.79 -2.86
C THR A 130 14.13 6.85 -4.28
N ASP A 131 14.82 5.80 -4.71
CA ASP A 131 15.37 5.74 -6.05
C ASP A 131 14.26 5.61 -7.11
N ALA A 132 13.27 4.77 -6.86
CA ALA A 132 12.16 4.58 -7.79
C ALA A 132 11.34 5.87 -7.95
N ALA A 133 11.05 6.55 -6.86
CA ALA A 133 10.28 7.79 -6.90
C ALA A 133 11.05 8.90 -7.64
N GLY A 134 12.34 9.01 -7.36
CA GLY A 134 13.18 10.03 -8.01
C GLY A 134 13.36 9.80 -9.50
N SER A 135 13.43 8.55 -9.93
CA SER A 135 13.67 8.22 -11.33
C SER A 135 12.48 8.52 -12.24
N ARG A 136 11.31 8.78 -11.67
CA ARG A 136 10.12 9.12 -12.46
C ARG A 136 9.96 10.62 -12.71
N MET A 137 10.85 11.42 -12.20
CA MET A 137 10.81 12.87 -12.35
C MET A 137 11.39 13.34 -13.73
#